data_bdb4e8f19ed2b1ec7e0213b6d077b416
#
_entry.id   bdb4e8f19ed2b1ec7e0213b6d077b416
#
_cell.length_a   1.000
_cell.length_b   1.000
_cell.length_c   1.000
_cell.angle_alpha   90.00
_cell.angle_beta   90.00
_cell.angle_gamma   90.00
#
_symmetry.space_group_name_H-M   'P 1'
#
loop_
_entity.id
_entity.type
_entity.pdbx_description
1 polymer ?
#
loop_
_entity_poly.entity_id
_entity_poly.type
_entity_poly.pdbx_seq_one_letter_code
_entity_poly.pdbx_strand_id
1 'polypeptide(L)'
;MKEIEFNLDENPFINFQSTRYSMSARVNVEKLWNWCHENGKSFFIMSLGCLMNAVNSVDELKRRIIDNKAVEFNYLDGVTPIMNEDEGIYCEMKVKTPQEFENIIQWHDYVKDLSADILSGKSESFFIEMEKRDLTNIANFSCIPWVDFDMITNCTVKGKAIQPLITWGKVNENFEMSVSITVSHIFVNGRELGYFYENAQREFNNIE
;
A
#
# COMPACT_ATOMS: atom_id res chain seq x y z
N MET A 1 14.03 12.04 -2.70
CA MET A 1 14.71 11.14 -1.72
C MET A 1 15.80 11.96 -1.04
N LYS A 2 15.86 11.89 0.26
CA LYS A 2 16.89 12.54 1.11
C LYS A 2 17.54 11.50 2.04
N GLU A 3 18.83 11.63 2.31
CA GLU A 3 19.52 10.91 3.38
C GLU A 3 19.02 11.45 4.73
N ILE A 4 18.81 10.58 5.72
CA ILE A 4 18.38 10.93 7.06
C ILE A 4 19.43 10.47 8.08
N GLU A 5 19.55 11.22 9.18
CA GLU A 5 20.36 10.79 10.31
C GLU A 5 19.67 9.64 11.04
N PHE A 6 20.24 8.46 10.98
CA PHE A 6 19.71 7.27 11.63
C PHE A 6 20.85 6.28 11.93
N ASN A 7 21.01 5.92 13.19
CA ASN A 7 22.05 4.99 13.60
C ASN A 7 21.59 3.54 13.39
N LEU A 8 21.95 2.97 12.26
CA LEU A 8 21.61 1.59 11.92
C LEU A 8 22.32 0.57 12.85
N ASP A 9 23.54 0.85 13.27
CA ASP A 9 24.34 -0.09 14.07
C ASP A 9 23.79 -0.25 15.49
N GLU A 10 23.15 0.79 16.03
CA GLU A 10 22.52 0.75 17.35
C GLU A 10 21.05 0.28 17.28
N ASN A 11 20.51 0.04 16.09
CA ASN A 11 19.13 -0.42 15.96
C ASN A 11 18.98 -1.86 16.49
N PRO A 12 18.13 -2.13 17.49
CA PRO A 12 18.05 -3.45 18.13
C PRO A 12 17.55 -4.54 17.19
N PHE A 13 16.87 -4.19 16.10
CA PHE A 13 16.27 -5.14 15.17
C PHE A 13 17.18 -5.48 13.98
N ILE A 14 18.31 -4.76 13.78
CA ILE A 14 19.17 -4.93 12.60
C ILE A 14 19.72 -6.36 12.48
N ASN A 15 19.93 -7.04 13.61
CA ASN A 15 20.50 -8.37 13.69
C ASN A 15 19.44 -9.49 13.81
N PHE A 16 18.15 -9.17 13.75
CA PHE A 16 17.11 -10.18 13.75
C PHE A 16 17.11 -10.96 12.42
N GLN A 17 16.74 -12.24 12.48
CA GLN A 17 16.60 -13.08 11.29
C GLN A 17 15.62 -12.49 10.29
N SER A 18 14.51 -11.89 10.79
CA SER A 18 13.58 -11.07 10.04
C SER A 18 13.24 -9.84 10.85
N THR A 19 13.29 -8.69 10.22
CA THR A 19 12.87 -7.42 10.81
C THR A 19 11.39 -7.14 10.53
N ARG A 20 10.73 -7.99 9.75
CA ARG A 20 9.34 -7.78 9.34
C ARG A 20 8.36 -8.29 10.38
N TYR A 21 7.34 -7.48 10.61
CA TYR A 21 6.17 -7.85 11.40
C TYR A 21 4.90 -7.26 10.79
N SER A 22 3.76 -7.81 11.15
CA SER A 22 2.46 -7.41 10.61
C SER A 22 1.51 -7.02 11.72
N MET A 23 0.64 -6.06 11.41
CA MET A 23 -0.52 -5.72 12.23
C MET A 23 -1.75 -5.72 11.34
N SER A 24 -2.86 -6.25 11.85
CA SER A 24 -4.17 -6.19 11.19
C SER A 24 -5.15 -5.49 12.11
N ALA A 25 -5.97 -4.62 11.54
CA ALA A 25 -7.08 -3.97 12.24
C ALA A 25 -8.26 -3.80 11.28
N ARG A 26 -9.46 -3.67 11.85
CA ARG A 26 -10.67 -3.33 11.10
C ARG A 26 -10.81 -1.83 11.01
N VAL A 27 -11.22 -1.37 9.84
CA VAL A 27 -11.54 0.03 9.55
C VAL A 27 -12.97 0.12 9.05
N ASN A 28 -13.68 1.18 9.42
CA ASN A 28 -15.01 1.44 8.89
C ASN A 28 -14.90 2.14 7.54
N VAL A 29 -15.61 1.61 6.55
CA VAL A 29 -15.56 2.11 5.16
C VAL A 29 -16.94 2.52 4.64
N GLU A 30 -17.95 2.66 5.53
CA GLU A 30 -19.33 2.96 5.15
C GLU A 30 -19.45 4.19 4.27
N LYS A 31 -18.78 5.29 4.64
CA LYS A 31 -18.84 6.54 3.86
C LYS A 31 -18.26 6.36 2.47
N LEU A 32 -17.05 5.78 2.37
CA LEU A 32 -16.42 5.51 1.07
C LEU A 32 -17.25 4.55 0.22
N TRP A 33 -17.78 3.49 0.84
CA TRP A 33 -18.60 2.49 0.15
C TRP A 33 -19.83 3.13 -0.48
N ASN A 34 -20.60 3.87 0.31
CA ASN A 34 -21.82 4.54 -0.16
C ASN A 34 -21.48 5.58 -1.24
N TRP A 35 -20.47 6.40 -1.01
CA TRP A 35 -20.04 7.42 -1.98
C TRP A 35 -19.64 6.78 -3.33
N CYS A 36 -18.89 5.68 -3.31
CA CYS A 36 -18.51 4.97 -4.55
C CYS A 36 -19.74 4.48 -5.33
N HIS A 37 -20.74 3.91 -4.64
CA HIS A 37 -21.96 3.42 -5.27
C HIS A 37 -22.80 4.57 -5.84
N GLU A 38 -22.95 5.66 -5.12
CA GLU A 38 -23.70 6.84 -5.55
C GLU A 38 -23.07 7.54 -6.75
N ASN A 39 -21.73 7.53 -6.84
CA ASN A 39 -20.97 8.23 -7.88
C ASN A 39 -20.45 7.32 -9.00
N GLY A 40 -20.80 6.03 -8.99
CA GLY A 40 -20.35 5.06 -10.01
C GLY A 40 -18.83 4.89 -10.09
N LYS A 41 -18.14 5.01 -8.94
CA LYS A 41 -16.68 4.85 -8.83
C LYS A 41 -16.31 3.47 -8.29
N SER A 42 -15.14 2.97 -8.69
CA SER A 42 -14.62 1.69 -8.21
C SER A 42 -14.19 1.77 -6.75
N PHE A 43 -14.83 0.99 -5.88
CA PHE A 43 -14.43 0.90 -4.48
C PHE A 43 -12.99 0.38 -4.32
N PHE A 44 -12.56 -0.58 -5.18
CA PHE A 44 -11.17 -1.06 -5.19
C PHE A 44 -10.18 0.09 -5.42
N ILE A 45 -10.39 0.89 -6.48
CA ILE A 45 -9.48 1.99 -6.82
C ILE A 45 -9.51 3.05 -5.72
N MET A 46 -10.69 3.44 -5.25
CA MET A 46 -10.82 4.47 -4.22
C MET A 46 -10.19 4.02 -2.89
N SER A 47 -10.40 2.76 -2.47
CA SER A 47 -9.76 2.23 -1.27
C SER A 47 -8.23 2.13 -1.41
N LEU A 48 -7.72 1.76 -2.59
CA LEU A 48 -6.28 1.81 -2.88
C LEU A 48 -5.73 3.23 -2.69
N GLY A 49 -6.39 4.24 -3.23
CA GLY A 49 -5.98 5.65 -3.10
C GLY A 49 -5.95 6.13 -1.65
N CYS A 50 -6.99 5.83 -0.88
CA CYS A 50 -7.05 6.15 0.56
C CYS A 50 -5.91 5.47 1.34
N LEU A 51 -5.63 4.20 1.08
CA LEU A 51 -4.54 3.46 1.73
C LEU A 51 -3.16 3.99 1.30
N MET A 52 -2.99 4.40 0.04
CA MET A 52 -1.77 5.06 -0.44
C MET A 52 -1.53 6.40 0.26
N ASN A 53 -2.57 7.21 0.43
CA ASN A 53 -2.51 8.46 1.20
C ASN A 53 -2.10 8.19 2.66
N ALA A 54 -2.71 7.17 3.29
CA ALA A 54 -2.38 6.79 4.65
C ALA A 54 -0.91 6.34 4.82
N VAL A 55 -0.38 5.56 3.87
CA VAL A 55 1.05 5.19 3.85
C VAL A 55 1.93 6.42 3.70
N ASN A 56 1.60 7.30 2.77
CA ASN A 56 2.41 8.49 2.47
C ASN A 56 2.36 9.56 3.57
N SER A 57 1.39 9.50 4.47
CA SER A 57 1.28 10.41 5.62
C SER A 57 2.18 10.04 6.80
N VAL A 58 2.85 8.88 6.77
CA VAL A 58 3.75 8.40 7.83
C VAL A 58 5.17 8.31 7.27
N ASP A 59 6.07 9.16 7.77
CA ASP A 59 7.43 9.29 7.22
C ASP A 59 8.23 7.98 7.34
N GLU A 60 8.08 7.26 8.45
CA GLU A 60 8.78 6.00 8.70
C GLU A 60 8.47 4.91 7.67
N LEU A 61 7.27 4.92 7.10
CA LEU A 61 6.86 4.00 6.03
C LEU A 61 7.58 4.27 4.70
N LYS A 62 8.08 5.50 4.52
CA LYS A 62 8.80 5.93 3.32
C LYS A 62 10.32 5.69 3.40
N ARG A 63 10.83 5.17 4.53
CA ARG A 63 12.26 4.97 4.76
C ARG A 63 12.79 3.67 4.19
N ARG A 64 14.03 3.70 3.72
CA ARG A 64 14.77 2.54 3.16
C ARG A 64 16.21 2.55 3.64
N ILE A 65 16.89 1.44 3.45
CA ILE A 65 18.36 1.35 3.56
C ILE A 65 18.91 1.20 2.15
N ILE A 66 19.68 2.18 1.70
CA ILE A 66 20.35 2.19 0.39
C ILE A 66 21.83 2.49 0.65
N ASP A 67 22.72 1.64 0.16
CA ASP A 67 24.17 1.77 0.33
C ASP A 67 24.59 1.94 1.81
N ASN A 68 23.99 1.16 2.71
CA ASN A 68 24.17 1.21 4.17
C ASN A 68 23.78 2.57 4.81
N LYS A 69 22.99 3.38 4.14
CA LYS A 69 22.47 4.63 4.66
C LYS A 69 20.94 4.59 4.75
N ALA A 70 20.41 5.22 5.79
CA ALA A 70 18.98 5.43 5.88
C ALA A 70 18.57 6.59 4.97
N VAL A 71 17.58 6.36 4.14
CA VAL A 71 17.02 7.36 3.22
C VAL A 71 15.51 7.41 3.38
N GLU A 72 14.93 8.58 3.08
CA GLU A 72 13.49 8.80 3.09
C GLU A 72 13.05 9.31 1.72
N PHE A 73 12.08 8.64 1.13
CA PHE A 73 11.44 9.10 -0.10
C PHE A 73 10.43 10.21 0.21
N ASN A 74 10.23 11.13 -0.72
CA ASN A 74 9.20 12.18 -0.56
C ASN A 74 7.80 11.57 -0.55
N TYR A 75 7.57 10.58 -1.41
CA TYR A 75 6.35 9.80 -1.51
C TYR A 75 6.65 8.39 -2.04
N LEU A 76 5.68 7.48 -1.87
CA LEU A 76 5.67 6.15 -2.45
C LEU A 76 4.55 6.02 -3.47
N ASP A 77 4.89 5.45 -4.60
CA ASP A 77 3.93 4.94 -5.57
C ASP A 77 3.35 3.59 -5.10
N GLY A 78 2.20 3.21 -5.63
CA GLY A 78 1.60 1.91 -5.35
C GLY A 78 1.97 0.87 -6.40
N VAL A 79 2.19 -0.37 -5.96
CA VAL A 79 2.22 -1.54 -6.85
C VAL A 79 1.13 -2.49 -6.39
N THR A 80 0.22 -2.86 -7.28
CA THR A 80 -0.90 -3.75 -6.98
C THR A 80 -1.12 -4.76 -8.10
N PRO A 81 -1.45 -6.02 -7.77
CA PRO A 81 -1.90 -6.96 -8.77
C PRO A 81 -3.29 -6.58 -9.27
N ILE A 82 -3.48 -6.71 -10.57
CA ILE A 82 -4.78 -6.70 -11.25
C ILE A 82 -4.96 -8.02 -11.98
N MET A 83 -6.18 -8.48 -12.08
CA MET A 83 -6.48 -9.78 -12.69
C MET A 83 -7.19 -9.62 -14.03
N ASN A 84 -6.72 -10.35 -15.03
CA ASN A 84 -7.53 -10.64 -16.19
C ASN A 84 -8.40 -11.86 -15.88
N GLU A 85 -9.69 -11.63 -15.63
CA GLU A 85 -10.64 -12.68 -15.20
C GLU A 85 -10.79 -13.79 -16.25
N ASP A 86 -10.73 -13.44 -17.55
CA ASP A 86 -10.90 -14.39 -18.64
C ASP A 86 -9.72 -15.38 -18.73
N GLU A 87 -8.53 -14.95 -18.39
CA GLU A 87 -7.30 -15.74 -18.49
C GLU A 87 -6.81 -16.28 -17.15
N GLY A 88 -7.34 -15.78 -16.04
CA GLY A 88 -6.88 -16.11 -14.69
C GLY A 88 -5.44 -15.65 -14.40
N ILE A 89 -4.92 -14.71 -15.18
CA ILE A 89 -3.54 -14.21 -15.09
C ILE A 89 -3.53 -12.90 -14.31
N TYR A 90 -2.63 -12.81 -13.34
CA TYR A 90 -2.36 -11.57 -12.61
C TYR A 90 -1.26 -10.77 -13.34
N CYS A 91 -1.53 -9.48 -13.52
CA CYS A 91 -0.56 -8.49 -13.95
C CYS A 91 -0.22 -7.57 -12.77
N GLU A 92 1.00 -7.07 -12.67
CA GLU A 92 1.33 -6.01 -11.72
C GLU A 92 1.11 -4.64 -12.38
N MET A 93 0.41 -3.76 -11.69
CA MET A 93 0.20 -2.37 -12.07
C MET A 93 0.94 -1.46 -11.09
N LYS A 94 1.81 -0.58 -11.60
CA LYS A 94 2.39 0.50 -10.81
C LYS A 94 1.58 1.77 -11.03
N VAL A 95 1.07 2.35 -9.95
CA VAL A 95 0.30 3.59 -9.97
C VAL A 95 1.05 4.71 -9.25
N LYS A 96 0.97 5.91 -9.78
CA LYS A 96 1.50 7.11 -9.12
C LYS A 96 0.72 7.40 -7.85
N THR A 97 1.38 8.04 -6.89
CA THR A 97 0.71 8.52 -5.68
C THR A 97 -0.44 9.47 -6.00
N PRO A 98 -1.60 9.40 -5.27
CA PRO A 98 -2.69 10.36 -5.45
C PRO A 98 -2.27 11.82 -5.28
N GLN A 99 -1.21 12.07 -4.50
CA GLN A 99 -0.68 13.41 -4.24
C GLN A 99 -0.09 14.13 -5.47
N GLU A 100 0.12 13.41 -6.58
CA GLU A 100 0.53 14.01 -7.87
C GLU A 100 -0.66 14.53 -8.71
N PHE A 101 -1.89 14.40 -8.23
CA PHE A 101 -3.12 14.76 -8.93
C PHE A 101 -3.85 15.88 -8.18
N GLU A 102 -4.68 16.63 -8.88
CA GLU A 102 -5.47 17.71 -8.29
C GLU A 102 -6.45 17.22 -7.23
N ASN A 103 -7.01 16.02 -7.46
CA ASN A 103 -7.95 15.38 -6.54
C ASN A 103 -8.00 13.86 -6.77
N ILE A 104 -8.64 13.16 -5.84
CA ILE A 104 -8.72 11.69 -5.86
C ILE A 104 -9.56 11.16 -7.02
N ILE A 105 -10.49 11.94 -7.57
CA ILE A 105 -11.33 11.53 -8.71
C ILE A 105 -10.51 11.49 -9.99
N GLN A 106 -9.68 12.52 -10.23
CA GLN A 106 -8.76 12.54 -11.35
C GLN A 106 -7.76 11.38 -11.26
N TRP A 107 -7.27 11.09 -10.07
CA TRP A 107 -6.40 9.94 -9.83
C TRP A 107 -7.14 8.60 -10.09
N HIS A 108 -8.40 8.48 -9.61
CA HIS A 108 -9.21 7.29 -9.87
C HIS A 108 -9.35 7.01 -11.37
N ASP A 109 -9.66 8.04 -12.16
CA ASP A 109 -9.87 7.88 -13.59
C ASP A 109 -8.55 7.51 -14.30
N TYR A 110 -7.41 8.09 -13.88
CA TYR A 110 -6.07 7.68 -14.32
C TYR A 110 -5.81 6.19 -14.04
N VAL A 111 -6.08 5.71 -12.82
CA VAL A 111 -5.85 4.30 -12.46
C VAL A 111 -6.77 3.37 -13.22
N LYS A 112 -8.02 3.75 -13.42
CA LYS A 112 -9.00 3.00 -14.21
C LYS A 112 -8.53 2.81 -15.65
N ASP A 113 -8.07 3.89 -16.29
CA ASP A 113 -7.59 3.85 -17.68
C ASP A 113 -6.31 3.02 -17.79
N LEU A 114 -5.35 3.21 -16.86
CA LEU A 114 -4.12 2.43 -16.80
C LEU A 114 -4.39 0.93 -16.64
N SER A 115 -5.31 0.56 -15.75
CA SER A 115 -5.73 -0.83 -15.55
C SER A 115 -6.30 -1.44 -16.83
N ALA A 116 -7.19 -0.71 -17.53
CA ALA A 116 -7.78 -1.16 -18.78
C ALA A 116 -6.71 -1.33 -19.88
N ASP A 117 -5.76 -0.41 -19.96
CA ASP A 117 -4.68 -0.48 -20.95
C ASP A 117 -3.73 -1.67 -20.70
N ILE A 118 -3.40 -1.98 -19.45
CA ILE A 118 -2.59 -3.15 -19.10
C ILE A 118 -3.35 -4.44 -19.42
N LEU A 119 -4.62 -4.56 -18.98
CA LEU A 119 -5.43 -5.76 -19.19
C LEU A 119 -5.73 -6.02 -20.67
N SER A 120 -5.78 -4.98 -21.51
CA SER A 120 -5.94 -5.10 -22.96
C SER A 120 -4.62 -5.28 -23.73
N GLY A 121 -3.48 -5.29 -23.05
CA GLY A 121 -2.15 -5.42 -23.67
C GLY A 121 -1.65 -4.16 -24.37
N LYS A 122 -2.30 -3.00 -24.19
CA LYS A 122 -1.83 -1.72 -24.73
C LYS A 122 -0.67 -1.13 -23.93
N SER A 123 -0.60 -1.45 -22.63
CA SER A 123 0.49 -1.08 -21.74
C SER A 123 1.12 -2.34 -21.15
N GLU A 124 2.41 -2.27 -20.87
CA GLU A 124 3.13 -3.37 -20.24
C GLU A 124 2.79 -3.47 -18.75
N SER A 125 2.74 -4.71 -18.25
CA SER A 125 2.70 -4.98 -16.82
C SER A 125 3.98 -4.47 -16.13
N PHE A 126 3.84 -3.93 -14.93
CA PHE A 126 4.99 -3.49 -14.16
C PHE A 126 5.87 -4.70 -13.77
N PHE A 127 7.16 -4.57 -14.00
CA PHE A 127 8.14 -5.56 -13.59
C PHE A 127 9.37 -4.87 -13.00
N ILE A 128 9.82 -5.36 -11.86
CA ILE A 128 11.12 -5.01 -11.28
C ILE A 128 11.66 -6.23 -10.53
N GLU A 129 12.96 -6.47 -10.66
CA GLU A 129 13.65 -7.53 -9.91
C GLU A 129 13.46 -7.32 -8.40
N MET A 130 13.21 -8.41 -7.66
CA MET A 130 12.88 -8.34 -6.23
C MET A 130 13.96 -7.64 -5.39
N GLU A 131 15.23 -7.84 -5.73
CA GLU A 131 16.37 -7.23 -5.04
C GLU A 131 16.41 -5.70 -5.22
N LYS A 132 15.80 -5.19 -6.27
CA LYS A 132 15.76 -3.74 -6.59
C LYS A 132 14.53 -3.02 -6.03
N ARG A 133 13.54 -3.76 -5.51
CA ARG A 133 12.30 -3.14 -5.03
C ARG A 133 12.53 -2.15 -3.89
N ASP A 134 13.41 -2.47 -2.95
CA ASP A 134 13.75 -1.54 -1.85
C ASP A 134 14.54 -0.30 -2.30
N LEU A 135 15.12 -0.32 -3.50
CA LEU A 135 15.81 0.84 -4.08
C LEU A 135 14.84 1.83 -4.76
N THR A 136 13.55 1.53 -4.77
CA THR A 136 12.51 2.31 -5.44
C THR A 136 11.49 2.86 -4.45
N ASN A 137 10.84 3.95 -4.85
CA ASN A 137 9.78 4.61 -4.09
C ASN A 137 8.44 3.89 -4.22
N ILE A 138 8.38 2.60 -3.93
CA ILE A 138 7.13 1.83 -4.01
C ILE A 138 6.69 1.27 -2.66
N ALA A 139 5.37 1.13 -2.51
CA ALA A 139 4.71 0.27 -1.52
C ALA A 139 3.86 -0.76 -2.26
N ASN A 140 3.70 -1.94 -1.68
CA ASN A 140 2.90 -3.00 -2.29
C ASN A 140 1.51 -3.03 -1.67
N PHE A 141 0.52 -3.24 -2.53
CA PHE A 141 -0.90 -3.28 -2.17
C PHE A 141 -1.53 -4.54 -2.73
N SER A 142 -2.38 -5.21 -1.94
CA SER A 142 -3.06 -6.44 -2.37
C SER A 142 -4.49 -6.44 -1.85
N CYS A 143 -5.47 -6.53 -2.75
CA CYS A 143 -6.86 -6.68 -2.39
C CYS A 143 -7.27 -8.16 -2.44
N ILE A 144 -7.94 -8.64 -1.39
CA ILE A 144 -8.52 -9.98 -1.30
C ILE A 144 -10.03 -9.82 -1.08
N PRO A 145 -10.81 -9.43 -2.11
CA PRO A 145 -12.21 -9.03 -1.94
C PRO A 145 -13.16 -10.19 -1.63
N TRP A 146 -12.66 -11.42 -1.68
CA TRP A 146 -13.44 -12.64 -1.44
C TRP A 146 -13.50 -13.05 0.03
N VAL A 147 -12.58 -12.55 0.87
CA VAL A 147 -12.40 -13.02 2.26
C VAL A 147 -12.46 -11.85 3.24
N ASP A 148 -13.37 -11.96 4.22
CA ASP A 148 -13.33 -11.14 5.43
C ASP A 148 -12.41 -11.87 6.44
N PHE A 149 -11.17 -11.43 6.55
CA PHE A 149 -10.16 -12.04 7.39
C PHE A 149 -9.89 -11.22 8.66
N ASP A 150 -9.46 -11.85 9.73
CA ASP A 150 -9.01 -11.16 10.93
C ASP A 150 -7.51 -10.84 10.87
N MET A 151 -6.73 -11.72 10.24
CA MET A 151 -5.28 -11.57 10.10
C MET A 151 -4.81 -12.27 8.83
N ILE A 152 -3.77 -11.73 8.23
CA ILE A 152 -3.05 -12.36 7.12
C ILE A 152 -1.54 -12.27 7.34
N THR A 153 -0.83 -13.33 6.98
CA THR A 153 0.63 -13.33 6.88
C THR A 153 1.01 -13.25 5.41
N ASN A 154 1.63 -12.14 5.04
CA ASN A 154 2.07 -11.91 3.68
C ASN A 154 3.37 -12.65 3.36
N CYS A 155 3.52 -13.09 2.13
CA CYS A 155 4.79 -13.53 1.60
C CYS A 155 5.80 -12.38 1.64
N THR A 156 7.01 -12.67 2.08
CA THR A 156 8.09 -11.68 2.09
C THR A 156 9.25 -12.16 1.24
N VAL A 157 9.91 -11.23 0.55
CA VAL A 157 11.11 -11.55 -0.21
C VAL A 157 12.21 -12.03 0.72
N LYS A 158 13.11 -12.85 0.19
CA LYS A 158 14.29 -13.31 0.91
C LYS A 158 15.18 -12.11 1.24
N GLY A 159 15.60 -12.00 2.49
CA GLY A 159 16.45 -10.89 2.94
C GLY A 159 15.71 -9.86 3.81
N LYS A 160 16.29 -8.68 3.94
CA LYS A 160 15.77 -7.57 4.79
C LYS A 160 14.92 -6.58 3.97
N ALA A 161 13.85 -7.08 3.31
CA ALA A 161 12.94 -6.19 2.59
C ALA A 161 12.28 -5.18 3.55
N ILE A 162 12.23 -3.91 3.15
CA ILE A 162 11.79 -2.79 3.99
C ILE A 162 10.50 -2.15 3.47
N GLN A 163 10.20 -2.27 2.18
CA GLN A 163 9.00 -1.71 1.59
C GLN A 163 7.73 -2.20 2.31
N PRO A 164 6.75 -1.32 2.59
CA PRO A 164 5.49 -1.72 3.20
C PRO A 164 4.69 -2.61 2.24
N LEU A 165 3.96 -3.55 2.82
CA LEU A 165 2.98 -4.37 2.10
C LEU A 165 1.64 -4.25 2.81
N ILE A 166 0.65 -3.72 2.13
CA ILE A 166 -0.71 -3.50 2.63
C ILE A 166 -1.65 -4.50 1.95
N THR A 167 -2.45 -5.21 2.76
CA THR A 167 -3.47 -6.12 2.24
C THR A 167 -4.81 -5.78 2.88
N TRP A 168 -5.86 -5.67 2.06
CA TRP A 168 -7.21 -5.46 2.59
C TRP A 168 -8.19 -6.47 2.05
N GLY A 169 -9.22 -6.74 2.84
CA GLY A 169 -10.17 -7.81 2.62
C GLY A 169 -11.52 -7.36 2.11
N LYS A 170 -12.48 -8.29 2.21
CA LYS A 170 -13.90 -8.06 1.92
C LYS A 170 -14.51 -7.11 2.94
N VAL A 171 -15.37 -6.22 2.49
CA VAL A 171 -16.24 -5.42 3.37
C VAL A 171 -17.34 -6.33 3.92
N ASN A 172 -17.52 -6.32 5.23
CA ASN A 172 -18.56 -7.09 5.91
C ASN A 172 -19.89 -6.32 6.01
N GLU A 173 -20.90 -6.96 6.62
CA GLU A 173 -22.25 -6.41 6.78
C GLU A 173 -22.31 -5.15 7.65
N ASN A 174 -21.30 -4.90 8.48
CA ASN A 174 -21.17 -3.71 9.33
C ASN A 174 -20.34 -2.60 8.66
N PHE A 175 -20.08 -2.69 7.37
CA PHE A 175 -19.18 -1.81 6.64
C PHE A 175 -17.76 -1.74 7.21
N GLU A 176 -17.30 -2.82 7.83
CA GLU A 176 -15.92 -2.94 8.29
C GLU A 176 -15.10 -3.73 7.27
N MET A 177 -13.85 -3.35 7.13
CA MET A 177 -12.89 -3.99 6.24
C MET A 177 -11.59 -4.24 7.01
N SER A 178 -11.09 -5.47 6.96
CA SER A 178 -9.79 -5.79 7.51
C SER A 178 -8.69 -5.20 6.65
N VAL A 179 -7.79 -4.47 7.26
CA VAL A 179 -6.57 -3.96 6.66
C VAL A 179 -5.38 -4.50 7.43
N SER A 180 -4.47 -5.16 6.75
CA SER A 180 -3.20 -5.63 7.29
C SER A 180 -2.06 -4.86 6.68
N ILE A 181 -1.10 -4.45 7.49
CA ILE A 181 0.15 -3.85 7.04
C ILE A 181 1.35 -4.63 7.55
N THR A 182 2.26 -4.98 6.66
CA THR A 182 3.54 -5.61 6.98
C THR A 182 4.67 -4.63 6.73
N VAL A 183 5.51 -4.40 7.74
CA VAL A 183 6.56 -3.38 7.75
C VAL A 183 7.88 -3.93 8.30
N SER A 184 8.95 -3.17 8.16
CA SER A 184 10.21 -3.45 8.85
C SER A 184 10.29 -2.70 10.18
N HIS A 185 10.55 -3.44 11.26
CA HIS A 185 10.70 -2.87 12.61
C HIS A 185 11.98 -2.02 12.77
N ILE A 186 12.82 -1.96 11.75
CA ILE A 186 13.98 -1.05 11.76
C ILE A 186 13.52 0.40 11.85
N PHE A 187 12.48 0.77 11.11
CA PHE A 187 11.98 2.15 11.05
C PHE A 187 10.60 2.33 11.68
N VAL A 188 9.77 1.29 11.73
CA VAL A 188 8.35 1.40 12.08
C VAL A 188 8.06 0.67 13.37
N ASN A 189 7.51 1.37 14.36
CA ASN A 189 7.05 0.83 15.63
C ASN A 189 5.52 0.83 15.70
N GLY A 190 4.96 0.36 16.81
CA GLY A 190 3.51 0.31 16.99
C GLY A 190 2.84 1.69 16.94
N ARG A 191 3.55 2.76 17.32
CA ARG A 191 3.02 4.14 17.25
C ARG A 191 2.81 4.59 15.81
N GLU A 192 3.79 4.35 14.94
CA GLU A 192 3.70 4.69 13.52
C GLU A 192 2.61 3.86 12.82
N LEU A 193 2.41 2.61 13.23
CA LEU A 193 1.25 1.82 12.77
C LEU A 193 -0.08 2.40 13.28
N GLY A 194 -0.13 2.91 14.51
CA GLY A 194 -1.29 3.64 15.01
C GLY A 194 -1.63 4.83 14.11
N TYR A 195 -0.65 5.65 13.75
CA TYR A 195 -0.83 6.77 12.82
C TYR A 195 -1.30 6.33 11.43
N PHE A 196 -0.77 5.22 10.91
CA PHE A 196 -1.25 4.67 9.65
C PHE A 196 -2.75 4.34 9.70
N TYR A 197 -3.22 3.64 10.74
CA TYR A 197 -4.65 3.27 10.86
C TYR A 197 -5.55 4.48 11.11
N GLU A 198 -5.12 5.44 11.91
CA GLU A 198 -5.86 6.69 12.13
C GLU A 198 -6.00 7.49 10.81
N ASN A 199 -4.91 7.57 10.03
CA ASN A 199 -4.91 8.24 8.74
C ASN A 199 -5.78 7.48 7.73
N ALA A 200 -5.69 6.14 7.66
CA ALA A 200 -6.54 5.33 6.80
C ALA A 200 -8.02 5.56 7.11
N GLN A 201 -8.40 5.52 8.40
CA GLN A 201 -9.78 5.79 8.81
C GLN A 201 -10.23 7.21 8.43
N ARG A 202 -9.35 8.19 8.54
CA ARG A 202 -9.64 9.58 8.14
C ARG A 202 -9.86 9.68 6.63
N GLU A 203 -9.01 9.06 5.82
CA GLU A 203 -9.16 9.05 4.36
C GLU A 203 -10.49 8.39 3.92
N PHE A 204 -10.86 7.26 4.53
CA PHE A 204 -12.15 6.61 4.26
C PHE A 204 -13.37 7.46 4.66
N ASN A 205 -13.22 8.35 5.64
CA ASN A 205 -14.30 9.19 6.13
C ASN A 205 -14.42 10.55 5.43
N ASN A 206 -13.35 11.03 4.76
CA ASN A 206 -13.27 12.37 4.19
C ASN A 206 -13.32 12.36 2.66
N ILE A 207 -14.13 11.51 2.10
CA ILE A 207 -14.36 11.47 0.66
C ILE A 207 -15.41 12.54 0.30
N GLU A 208 -15.05 13.47 -0.57
CA GLU A 208 -15.92 14.53 -1.09
C GLU A 208 -15.98 14.49 -2.62
#